data_55008de13118d57f91a0d3057eb9fe2c
#
_entry.id   55008de13118d57f91a0d3057eb9fe2c
#
_cell.length_a   1.000
_cell.length_b   1.000
_cell.length_c   1.000
_cell.angle_alpha   90.00
_cell.angle_beta   90.00
_cell.angle_gamma   90.00
#
_symmetry.space_group_name_H-M   'P 1'
#
loop_
_entity.id
_entity.type
_entity.pdbx_description
1 polymer ?
#
loop_
_entity_poly.entity_id
_entity_poly.type
_entity_poly.pdbx_seq_one_letter_code
_entity_poly.pdbx_strand_id
1 'polypeptide(L)'
;EAGLTRDNADVKLKSSNTAVADFDIFGNLETKRTGRVTVSATVEEITESFKVRVVKNATRQVTLSIDREEIRTGDVLALNAKALNRSGRTIDDAPITYSYLGQANYGEFALPAAGLVTDDGRFVAETAGLYTMIASSNGYSAQKTIKVVPRDVKKQVKLVGHGLISDVLTGDLWIWGGVDKHEGKDFAVT
;
A
#
# COMPACT_ATOMS: atom_id res chain seq x y z
N GLU A 1 18.01 15.09 -22.49
CA GLU A 1 16.94 14.17 -22.92
C GLU A 1 16.12 13.80 -21.70
N ALA A 2 14.82 14.09 -21.74
CA ALA A 2 13.92 13.67 -20.68
C ALA A 2 13.91 12.13 -20.63
N GLY A 3 14.25 11.55 -19.47
CA GLY A 3 14.32 10.11 -19.28
C GLY A 3 12.99 9.43 -19.53
N LEU A 4 12.78 8.98 -20.77
CA LEU A 4 11.65 8.13 -21.11
C LEU A 4 11.96 6.70 -20.66
N THR A 5 11.02 6.06 -19.98
CA THR A 5 11.07 4.64 -19.65
C THR A 5 11.09 3.80 -20.92
N ARG A 6 12.01 2.83 -20.99
CA ARG A 6 12.05 1.81 -22.04
C ARG A 6 11.45 0.52 -21.50
N ASP A 7 10.22 0.22 -21.86
CA ASP A 7 9.47 -0.95 -21.33
C ASP A 7 10.04 -2.32 -21.76
N ASN A 8 10.92 -2.38 -22.76
CA ASN A 8 11.50 -3.61 -23.32
C ASN A 8 13.04 -3.66 -23.22
N ALA A 9 13.65 -2.97 -22.27
CA ALA A 9 15.09 -3.06 -22.08
C ALA A 9 15.47 -4.41 -21.44
N ASP A 10 16.44 -5.14 -22.05
CA ASP A 10 17.01 -6.34 -21.43
C ASP A 10 17.92 -5.94 -20.27
N VAL A 11 17.40 -6.07 -19.04
CA VAL A 11 18.11 -5.71 -17.81
C VAL A 11 18.81 -6.93 -17.24
N LYS A 12 20.14 -6.93 -17.26
CA LYS A 12 20.98 -7.98 -16.66
C LYS A 12 21.25 -7.66 -15.20
N LEU A 13 20.69 -8.47 -14.29
CA LEU A 13 20.88 -8.35 -12.85
C LEU A 13 22.00 -9.29 -12.39
N LYS A 14 22.88 -8.83 -11.51
CA LYS A 14 23.99 -9.61 -10.99
C LYS A 14 24.22 -9.34 -9.50
N SER A 15 24.48 -10.40 -8.76
CA SER A 15 24.95 -10.33 -7.37
C SER A 15 26.45 -10.68 -7.30
N SER A 16 27.20 -9.93 -6.51
CA SER A 16 28.62 -10.22 -6.26
C SER A 16 28.82 -11.43 -5.33
N ASN A 17 27.76 -11.87 -4.63
CA ASN A 17 27.80 -13.02 -3.72
C ASN A 17 26.41 -13.67 -3.61
N THR A 18 26.14 -14.62 -4.48
CA THR A 18 24.86 -15.35 -4.58
C THR A 18 24.55 -16.19 -3.35
N ALA A 19 25.52 -16.45 -2.48
CA ALA A 19 25.30 -17.13 -1.20
C ALA A 19 24.78 -16.19 -0.11
N VAL A 20 24.91 -14.85 -0.28
CA VAL A 20 24.37 -13.84 0.64
C VAL A 20 23.00 -13.38 0.13
N ALA A 21 22.92 -13.01 -1.14
CA ALA A 21 21.68 -12.66 -1.81
C ALA A 21 21.80 -12.91 -3.32
N ASP A 22 20.70 -13.24 -3.97
CA ASP A 22 20.63 -13.54 -5.39
C ASP A 22 19.33 -13.04 -5.99
N PHE A 23 19.27 -12.90 -7.30
CA PHE A 23 18.04 -12.54 -7.99
C PHE A 23 17.24 -13.78 -8.39
N ASP A 24 15.92 -13.72 -8.21
CA ASP A 24 15.01 -14.72 -8.75
C ASP A 24 14.75 -14.50 -10.26
N ILE A 25 13.95 -15.36 -10.86
CA ILE A 25 13.58 -15.29 -12.29
C ILE A 25 12.73 -14.04 -12.64
N PHE A 26 12.15 -13.37 -11.65
CA PHE A 26 11.34 -12.17 -11.81
C PHE A 26 12.13 -10.89 -11.53
N GLY A 27 13.42 -11.01 -11.16
CA GLY A 27 14.28 -9.87 -10.83
C GLY A 27 14.16 -9.39 -9.38
N ASN A 28 13.51 -10.14 -8.49
CA ASN A 28 13.48 -9.82 -7.07
C ASN A 28 14.78 -10.26 -6.39
N LEU A 29 15.31 -9.43 -5.49
CA LEU A 29 16.49 -9.77 -4.71
C LEU A 29 16.10 -10.65 -3.50
N GLU A 30 16.45 -11.93 -3.56
CA GLU A 30 16.26 -12.89 -2.45
C GLU A 30 17.47 -12.91 -1.53
N THR A 31 17.25 -12.72 -0.23
CA THR A 31 18.31 -12.78 0.78
C THR A 31 18.41 -14.17 1.39
N LYS A 32 19.62 -14.78 1.37
CA LYS A 32 19.87 -16.16 1.83
C LYS A 32 20.55 -16.21 3.19
N ARG A 33 21.51 -15.33 3.45
CA ARG A 33 22.23 -15.25 4.73
C ARG A 33 22.74 -13.84 5.01
N THR A 34 23.05 -13.56 6.25
CA THR A 34 23.64 -12.28 6.65
C THR A 34 25.00 -12.05 5.97
N GLY A 35 25.27 -10.82 5.58
CA GLY A 35 26.50 -10.45 4.89
C GLY A 35 26.40 -9.13 4.15
N ARG A 36 27.44 -8.83 3.38
CA ARG A 36 27.46 -7.69 2.46
C ARG A 36 27.55 -8.21 1.04
N VAL A 37 26.84 -7.58 0.14
CA VAL A 37 26.82 -7.92 -1.27
C VAL A 37 26.68 -6.65 -2.09
N THR A 38 27.29 -6.61 -3.27
CA THR A 38 27.05 -5.57 -4.27
C THR A 38 26.14 -6.16 -5.32
N VAL A 39 25.01 -5.52 -5.57
CA VAL A 39 24.09 -5.90 -6.65
C VAL A 39 24.24 -4.88 -7.79
N SER A 40 24.14 -5.32 -9.01
CA SER A 40 24.22 -4.47 -10.19
C SER A 40 23.15 -4.77 -11.20
N ALA A 41 22.70 -3.73 -11.88
CA ALA A 41 21.82 -3.80 -13.02
C ALA A 41 22.56 -3.23 -14.25
N THR A 42 22.57 -3.97 -15.34
CA THR A 42 23.23 -3.56 -16.59
C THR A 42 22.22 -3.55 -17.72
N VAL A 43 22.16 -2.45 -18.44
CA VAL A 43 21.39 -2.31 -19.67
C VAL A 43 22.37 -1.80 -20.74
N GLU A 44 22.52 -2.55 -21.82
CA GLU A 44 23.52 -2.27 -22.85
C GLU A 44 24.94 -2.15 -22.23
N GLU A 45 25.54 -0.97 -22.24
CA GLU A 45 26.86 -0.69 -21.66
C GLU A 45 26.80 0.07 -20.33
N ILE A 46 25.58 0.43 -19.86
CA ILE A 46 25.38 1.21 -18.63
C ILE A 46 25.17 0.23 -17.48
N THR A 47 25.98 0.36 -16.43
CA THR A 47 25.88 -0.45 -15.21
C THR A 47 25.73 0.44 -13.99
N GLU A 48 24.68 0.20 -13.21
CA GLU A 48 24.48 0.78 -11.89
C GLU A 48 24.68 -0.29 -10.82
N SER A 49 25.24 0.10 -9.67
CA SER A 49 25.57 -0.84 -8.59
C SER A 49 25.21 -0.28 -7.22
N PHE A 50 24.66 -1.16 -6.36
CA PHE A 50 24.28 -0.83 -4.98
C PHE A 50 24.92 -1.79 -3.99
N LYS A 51 25.42 -1.25 -2.87
CA LYS A 51 25.92 -2.07 -1.75
C LYS A 51 24.77 -2.38 -0.82
N VAL A 52 24.47 -3.67 -0.66
CA VAL A 52 23.43 -4.18 0.21
C VAL A 52 24.05 -4.88 1.42
N ARG A 53 23.55 -4.62 2.60
CA ARG A 53 23.89 -5.34 3.82
C ARG A 53 22.69 -6.16 4.26
N VAL A 54 22.82 -7.48 4.20
CA VAL A 54 21.81 -8.42 4.72
C VAL A 54 22.06 -8.61 6.21
N VAL A 55 21.06 -8.30 7.02
CA VAL A 55 21.08 -8.43 8.47
C VAL A 55 20.03 -9.44 8.93
N LYS A 56 20.25 -10.07 10.08
CA LYS A 56 19.26 -10.97 10.65
C LYS A 56 18.07 -10.16 11.16
N ASN A 57 16.86 -10.56 10.79
CA ASN A 57 15.67 -10.01 11.41
C ASN A 57 15.64 -10.44 12.90
N ALA A 58 15.83 -9.50 13.80
CA ALA A 58 15.91 -9.71 15.23
C ALA A 58 14.57 -9.55 15.97
N THR A 59 13.45 -9.46 15.20
CA THR A 59 12.10 -9.32 15.78
C THR A 59 11.78 -10.48 16.71
N ARG A 60 11.25 -10.14 17.89
CA ARG A 60 10.75 -11.04 18.92
C ARG A 60 9.36 -10.69 19.40
N GLN A 61 8.85 -9.57 19.00
CA GLN A 61 7.51 -9.10 19.31
C GLN A 61 7.05 -8.15 18.19
N VAL A 62 5.77 -8.18 17.88
CA VAL A 62 5.09 -7.18 17.05
C VAL A 62 4.04 -6.51 17.89
N THR A 63 3.89 -5.21 17.75
CA THR A 63 2.76 -4.45 18.31
C THR A 63 1.96 -3.85 17.16
N LEU A 64 0.66 -3.75 17.33
CA LEU A 64 -0.25 -3.14 16.37
C LEU A 64 -1.16 -2.16 17.09
N SER A 65 -1.19 -0.93 16.63
CA SER A 65 -2.12 0.11 17.10
C SER A 65 -2.95 0.66 15.94
N ILE A 66 -4.16 1.04 16.26
CA ILE A 66 -5.13 1.66 15.35
C ILE A 66 -5.74 2.87 16.08
N ASP A 67 -6.17 3.86 15.34
CA ASP A 67 -6.76 5.09 15.89
C ASP A 67 -8.27 4.97 16.18
N ARG A 68 -8.93 4.02 15.51
CA ARG A 68 -10.39 3.80 15.61
C ARG A 68 -10.71 2.32 15.58
N GLU A 69 -11.65 1.88 16.42
CA GLU A 69 -12.16 0.49 16.46
C GLU A 69 -13.46 0.32 15.64
N GLU A 70 -14.07 1.42 15.22
CA GLU A 70 -15.21 1.42 14.29
C GLU A 70 -14.95 2.39 13.14
N ILE A 71 -15.16 1.93 11.91
CA ILE A 71 -15.06 2.70 10.67
C ILE A 71 -16.25 2.39 9.76
N ARG A 72 -16.42 3.15 8.70
CA ARG A 72 -17.44 2.90 7.68
C ARG A 72 -16.82 2.28 6.45
N THR A 73 -17.61 1.59 5.65
CA THR A 73 -17.17 1.12 4.33
C THR A 73 -16.58 2.27 3.52
N GLY A 74 -15.41 2.05 2.90
CA GLY A 74 -14.67 3.05 2.14
C GLY A 74 -13.87 4.07 2.97
N ASP A 75 -13.91 4.01 4.31
CA ASP A 75 -12.97 4.78 5.14
C ASP A 75 -11.59 4.13 5.13
N VAL A 76 -10.54 4.94 5.10
CA VAL A 76 -9.15 4.47 5.24
C VAL A 76 -8.79 4.40 6.72
N LEU A 77 -8.30 3.23 7.17
CA LEU A 77 -7.76 3.01 8.50
C LEU A 77 -6.25 2.82 8.41
N ALA A 78 -5.50 3.59 9.19
CA ALA A 78 -4.05 3.41 9.32
C ALA A 78 -3.72 2.34 10.38
N LEU A 79 -2.92 1.37 9.99
CA LEU A 79 -2.40 0.31 10.84
C LEU A 79 -0.96 0.67 11.23
N ASN A 80 -0.73 0.98 12.50
CA ASN A 80 0.59 1.34 12.99
C ASN A 80 1.21 0.16 13.73
N ALA A 81 2.08 -0.57 13.07
CA ALA A 81 2.79 -1.69 13.67
C ALA A 81 4.26 -1.36 13.95
N LYS A 82 4.81 -2.00 14.98
CA LYS A 82 6.23 -1.93 15.33
C LYS A 82 6.76 -3.33 15.59
N ALA A 83 7.92 -3.61 15.01
CA ALA A 83 8.69 -4.80 15.32
C ALA A 83 9.67 -4.48 16.47
N LEU A 84 9.68 -5.31 17.50
CA LEU A 84 10.51 -5.12 18.68
C LEU A 84 11.48 -6.29 18.83
N ASN A 85 12.70 -6.00 19.27
CA ASN A 85 13.69 -7.02 19.64
C ASN A 85 13.42 -7.59 21.05
N ARG A 86 14.27 -8.52 21.50
CA ARG A 86 14.15 -9.15 22.82
C ARG A 86 14.18 -8.17 24.01
N SER A 87 14.82 -7.01 23.86
CA SER A 87 14.87 -5.97 24.89
C SER A 87 13.74 -4.93 24.78
N GLY A 88 12.75 -5.14 23.90
CA GLY A 88 11.62 -4.24 23.69
C GLY A 88 11.95 -2.99 22.87
N ARG A 89 13.13 -2.91 22.25
CA ARG A 89 13.50 -1.78 21.37
C ARG A 89 12.96 -2.01 19.96
N THR A 90 12.48 -0.94 19.34
CA THR A 90 12.03 -0.95 17.95
C THR A 90 13.17 -1.28 16.99
N ILE A 91 12.86 -2.04 15.96
CA ILE A 91 13.72 -2.34 14.82
C ILE A 91 13.10 -1.63 13.61
N ASP A 92 13.66 -0.47 13.25
CA ASP A 92 13.03 0.44 12.29
C ASP A 92 12.93 -0.13 10.86
N ASP A 93 13.88 -0.98 10.48
CA ASP A 93 13.98 -1.60 9.14
C ASP A 93 13.45 -3.05 9.11
N ALA A 94 12.77 -3.51 10.16
CA ALA A 94 12.20 -4.85 10.13
C ALA A 94 11.01 -4.89 9.15
N PRO A 95 10.97 -5.86 8.23
CA PRO A 95 9.84 -6.01 7.34
C PRO A 95 8.60 -6.39 8.14
N ILE A 96 7.53 -5.64 7.97
CA ILE A 96 6.22 -5.91 8.54
C ILE A 96 5.26 -6.20 7.40
N THR A 97 4.56 -7.32 7.49
CA THR A 97 3.50 -7.70 6.55
C THR A 97 2.16 -7.48 7.21
N TYR A 98 1.25 -6.84 6.48
CA TYR A 98 -0.12 -6.62 6.92
C TYR A 98 -1.07 -7.56 6.20
N SER A 99 -2.05 -8.07 6.92
CA SER A 99 -3.15 -8.87 6.40
C SER A 99 -4.42 -8.66 7.22
N TYR A 100 -5.54 -9.17 6.74
CA TYR A 100 -6.79 -9.14 7.49
C TYR A 100 -7.56 -10.44 7.34
N LEU A 101 -8.40 -10.71 8.34
CA LEU A 101 -9.46 -11.72 8.27
C LEU A 101 -10.78 -10.97 8.42
N GLY A 102 -11.68 -11.16 7.46
CA GLY A 102 -12.99 -10.53 7.46
C GLY A 102 -14.09 -11.52 7.76
N GLN A 103 -15.04 -11.13 8.62
CA GLN A 103 -16.28 -11.84 8.88
C GLN A 103 -17.44 -10.91 8.52
N ALA A 104 -18.19 -11.28 7.49
CA ALA A 104 -19.37 -10.54 7.08
C ALA A 104 -20.41 -10.46 8.21
N ASN A 105 -21.25 -9.43 8.16
CA ASN A 105 -22.41 -9.37 9.03
C ASN A 105 -23.34 -10.57 8.75
N TYR A 106 -23.88 -11.16 9.82
CA TYR A 106 -24.80 -12.28 9.69
C TYR A 106 -26.11 -11.87 9.04
N GLY A 107 -26.55 -12.65 8.06
CA GLY A 107 -27.84 -12.54 7.39
C GLY A 107 -27.89 -13.41 6.15
N GLU A 108 -29.08 -13.80 5.73
CA GLU A 108 -29.31 -14.69 4.59
C GLU A 108 -28.77 -14.13 3.25
N PHE A 109 -28.54 -12.80 3.20
CA PHE A 109 -28.01 -12.06 2.06
C PHE A 109 -26.71 -11.30 2.37
N ALA A 110 -25.96 -11.74 3.39
CA ALA A 110 -24.71 -11.07 3.73
C ALA A 110 -23.69 -11.25 2.61
N LEU A 111 -23.14 -10.12 2.11
CA LEU A 111 -22.03 -10.15 1.16
C LEU A 111 -20.77 -10.71 1.86
N PRO A 112 -19.91 -11.42 1.13
CA PRO A 112 -18.62 -11.84 1.65
C PRO A 112 -17.84 -10.63 2.18
N ALA A 113 -17.09 -10.83 3.26
CA ALA A 113 -16.19 -9.79 3.75
C ALA A 113 -15.14 -9.48 2.69
N ALA A 114 -15.10 -8.24 2.23
CA ALA A 114 -14.18 -7.78 1.21
C ALA A 114 -13.50 -6.48 1.65
N GLY A 115 -12.22 -6.35 1.31
CA GLY A 115 -11.42 -5.18 1.61
C GLY A 115 -10.03 -5.30 1.00
N LEU A 116 -9.22 -4.27 1.19
CA LEU A 116 -7.84 -4.20 0.75
C LEU A 116 -6.96 -3.72 1.90
N VAL A 117 -5.82 -4.35 2.07
CA VAL A 117 -4.73 -3.83 2.92
C VAL A 117 -3.48 -3.66 2.07
N THR A 118 -2.81 -2.52 2.23
CA THR A 118 -1.57 -2.19 1.50
C THR A 118 -0.34 -2.49 2.34
N ASP A 119 0.83 -2.63 1.70
CA ASP A 119 2.10 -2.92 2.38
C ASP A 119 2.53 -1.82 3.34
N ASP A 120 2.06 -0.59 3.14
CA ASP A 120 2.29 0.54 4.05
C ASP A 120 1.27 0.62 5.21
N GLY A 121 0.43 -0.41 5.38
CA GLY A 121 -0.49 -0.53 6.50
C GLY A 121 -1.75 0.31 6.39
N ARG A 122 -2.26 0.58 5.19
CA ARG A 122 -3.59 1.18 5.00
C ARG A 122 -4.62 0.11 4.68
N PHE A 123 -5.73 0.13 5.39
CA PHE A 123 -6.86 -0.78 5.18
C PHE A 123 -8.11 -0.03 4.77
N VAL A 124 -8.84 -0.59 3.81
CA VAL A 124 -10.18 -0.14 3.39
C VAL A 124 -11.09 -1.36 3.28
N ALA A 125 -12.26 -1.30 3.89
CA ALA A 125 -13.29 -2.33 3.75
C ALA A 125 -14.35 -1.91 2.72
N GLU A 126 -14.73 -2.84 1.86
CA GLU A 126 -15.81 -2.68 0.89
C GLU A 126 -17.17 -3.09 1.47
N THR A 127 -17.17 -4.06 2.38
CA THR A 127 -18.38 -4.59 3.02
C THR A 127 -18.36 -4.39 4.53
N ALA A 128 -19.55 -4.21 5.12
CA ALA A 128 -19.70 -4.12 6.56
C ALA A 128 -19.48 -5.48 7.23
N GLY A 129 -18.89 -5.48 8.43
CA GLY A 129 -18.59 -6.70 9.16
C GLY A 129 -17.53 -6.48 10.24
N LEU A 130 -17.05 -7.57 10.81
CA LEU A 130 -15.91 -7.59 11.72
C LEU A 130 -14.64 -7.95 10.94
N TYR A 131 -13.59 -7.19 11.15
CA TYR A 131 -12.31 -7.41 10.50
C TYR A 131 -11.21 -7.47 11.54
N THR A 132 -10.45 -8.55 11.54
CA THR A 132 -9.26 -8.68 12.38
C THR A 132 -8.03 -8.30 11.55
N MET A 133 -7.43 -7.17 11.88
CA MET A 133 -6.18 -6.71 11.30
C MET A 133 -5.02 -7.47 11.93
N ILE A 134 -4.08 -7.90 11.11
CA ILE A 134 -2.91 -8.69 11.51
C ILE A 134 -1.67 -7.99 10.98
N ALA A 135 -0.71 -7.74 11.87
CA ALA A 135 0.64 -7.32 11.48
C ALA A 135 1.62 -8.40 11.91
N SER A 136 2.52 -8.81 11.02
CA SER A 136 3.47 -9.88 11.28
C SER A 136 4.89 -9.54 10.84
N SER A 137 5.88 -10.06 11.57
CA SER A 137 7.30 -9.96 11.25
C SER A 137 8.05 -11.12 11.90
N ASN A 138 8.91 -11.81 11.13
CA ASN A 138 9.76 -12.90 11.61
C ASN A 138 9.00 -13.98 12.43
N GLY A 139 7.78 -14.34 12.02
CA GLY A 139 6.96 -15.34 12.71
C GLY A 139 6.23 -14.84 13.97
N TYR A 140 6.40 -13.58 14.36
CA TYR A 140 5.62 -12.95 15.43
C TYR A 140 4.51 -12.10 14.83
N SER A 141 3.35 -12.05 15.50
CA SER A 141 2.21 -11.26 15.05
C SER A 141 1.51 -10.52 16.17
N ALA A 142 0.80 -9.46 15.80
CA ALA A 142 -0.15 -8.75 16.64
C ALA A 142 -1.46 -8.57 15.87
N GLN A 143 -2.57 -8.55 16.61
CA GLN A 143 -3.91 -8.50 16.01
C GLN A 143 -4.76 -7.42 16.69
N LYS A 144 -5.65 -6.81 15.91
CA LYS A 144 -6.70 -5.91 16.38
C LYS A 144 -7.96 -6.12 15.58
N THR A 145 -9.10 -6.25 16.27
CA THR A 145 -10.39 -6.37 15.61
C THR A 145 -11.07 -5.02 15.55
N ILE A 146 -11.66 -4.70 14.41
CA ILE A 146 -12.44 -3.51 14.14
C ILE A 146 -13.84 -3.90 13.66
N LYS A 147 -14.77 -3.00 13.87
CA LYS A 147 -16.12 -3.08 13.31
C LYS A 147 -16.24 -2.14 12.13
N VAL A 148 -16.70 -2.65 11.01
CA VAL A 148 -17.03 -1.85 9.83
C VAL A 148 -18.53 -1.76 9.68
N VAL A 149 -19.06 -0.56 9.69
CA VAL A 149 -20.48 -0.28 9.47
C VAL A 149 -20.73 0.26 8.07
N PRO A 150 -21.94 0.12 7.53
CA PRO A 150 -22.25 0.69 6.22
C PRO A 150 -22.05 2.22 6.22
N ARG A 151 -21.54 2.74 5.11
CA ARG A 151 -21.54 4.18 4.85
C ARG A 151 -22.92 4.60 4.39
N ASP A 152 -23.84 4.75 5.27
CA ASP A 152 -25.23 5.11 4.95
C ASP A 152 -25.34 6.61 4.65
N VAL A 153 -24.67 7.05 3.58
CA VAL A 153 -24.69 8.45 3.13
C VAL A 153 -25.55 8.56 1.89
N LYS A 154 -26.76 9.04 2.06
CA LYS A 154 -27.63 9.49 0.94
C LYS A 154 -27.28 10.93 0.61
N LYS A 155 -26.55 11.16 -0.47
CA LYS A 155 -26.32 12.48 -1.04
C LYS A 155 -27.26 12.70 -2.20
N GLN A 156 -27.91 13.85 -2.22
CA GLN A 156 -28.67 14.30 -3.38
C GLN A 156 -27.75 15.17 -4.25
N VAL A 157 -27.67 14.87 -5.51
CA VAL A 157 -27.03 15.74 -6.51
C VAL A 157 -28.07 16.78 -6.93
N LYS A 158 -27.76 18.07 -6.70
CA LYS A 158 -28.57 19.19 -7.18
C LYS A 158 -27.88 19.77 -8.40
N LEU A 159 -28.61 19.84 -9.51
CA LEU A 159 -28.13 20.56 -10.68
C LEU A 159 -28.06 22.07 -10.33
N VAL A 160 -26.86 22.63 -10.32
CA VAL A 160 -26.62 24.05 -10.03
C VAL A 160 -26.56 24.93 -11.28
N GLY A 161 -26.32 24.31 -12.43
CA GLY A 161 -26.28 25.00 -13.71
C GLY A 161 -26.19 24.01 -14.87
N HIS A 162 -26.57 24.47 -16.02
CA HIS A 162 -26.43 23.76 -17.29
C HIS A 162 -25.96 24.77 -18.34
N GLY A 163 -24.89 24.43 -19.05
CA GLY A 163 -24.36 25.23 -20.16
C GLY A 163 -23.96 24.32 -21.30
N LEU A 164 -24.17 24.81 -22.54
CA LEU A 164 -23.62 24.17 -23.73
C LEU A 164 -22.14 24.54 -23.82
N ILE A 165 -21.28 23.54 -23.98
CA ILE A 165 -19.85 23.69 -24.14
C ILE A 165 -19.47 23.74 -25.62
N SER A 166 -20.11 22.90 -26.44
CA SER A 166 -19.93 22.85 -27.88
C SER A 166 -21.08 22.07 -28.54
N ASP A 167 -21.17 22.13 -29.83
CA ASP A 167 -22.11 21.32 -30.66
C ASP A 167 -21.57 19.89 -30.91
N VAL A 168 -20.43 19.54 -30.32
CA VAL A 168 -19.81 18.22 -30.47
C VAL A 168 -19.83 17.44 -29.15
N LEU A 169 -19.70 16.13 -29.26
CA LEU A 169 -19.65 15.24 -28.09
C LEU A 169 -18.43 15.53 -27.24
N THR A 170 -18.64 15.77 -25.96
CA THR A 170 -17.56 15.94 -24.99
C THR A 170 -17.31 14.60 -24.28
N GLY A 171 -16.08 14.07 -24.35
CA GLY A 171 -15.76 12.73 -23.87
C GLY A 171 -15.34 12.66 -22.40
N ASP A 172 -14.61 13.66 -21.91
CA ASP A 172 -14.03 13.67 -20.57
C ASP A 172 -14.27 14.99 -19.83
N LEU A 173 -14.29 14.90 -18.50
CA LEU A 173 -14.41 16.03 -17.61
C LEU A 173 -13.36 15.94 -16.49
N TRP A 174 -12.48 16.93 -16.40
CA TRP A 174 -11.52 17.08 -15.31
C TRP A 174 -11.95 18.21 -14.39
N ILE A 175 -12.00 17.92 -13.08
CA ILE A 175 -12.36 18.90 -12.05
C ILE A 175 -11.20 19.03 -11.05
N TRP A 176 -10.85 20.26 -10.70
CA TRP A 176 -9.87 20.54 -9.64
C TRP A 176 -10.26 21.78 -8.83
N GLY A 177 -9.86 21.79 -7.56
CA GLY A 177 -10.01 22.95 -6.68
C GLY A 177 -8.96 24.03 -6.99
N GLY A 178 -9.38 25.27 -6.95
CA GLY A 178 -8.47 26.41 -7.10
C GLY A 178 -7.52 26.55 -5.91
N VAL A 179 -6.31 27.03 -6.18
CA VAL A 179 -5.28 27.34 -5.19
C VAL A 179 -4.95 28.83 -5.20
N ASP A 180 -4.33 29.34 -4.14
CA ASP A 180 -3.93 30.74 -3.97
C ASP A 180 -5.10 31.72 -4.16
N LYS A 181 -4.99 32.65 -5.12
CA LYS A 181 -6.03 33.64 -5.44
C LYS A 181 -7.35 33.04 -5.95
N HIS A 182 -7.38 31.72 -6.20
CA HIS A 182 -8.55 30.98 -6.67
C HIS A 182 -9.09 30.02 -5.61
N GLU A 183 -8.62 30.09 -4.36
CA GLU A 183 -9.11 29.29 -3.25
C GLU A 183 -10.64 29.46 -3.10
N GLY A 184 -11.34 28.33 -2.89
CA GLY A 184 -12.80 28.27 -2.83
C GLY A 184 -13.53 28.28 -4.16
N LYS A 185 -12.82 28.21 -5.31
CA LYS A 185 -13.39 28.00 -6.64
C LYS A 185 -13.02 26.62 -7.16
N ASP A 186 -13.97 25.99 -7.82
CA ASP A 186 -13.75 24.75 -8.55
C ASP A 186 -13.70 25.05 -10.06
N PHE A 187 -12.80 24.36 -10.73
CA PHE A 187 -12.61 24.48 -12.17
C PHE A 187 -12.90 23.13 -12.83
N ALA A 188 -13.53 23.18 -13.98
CA ALA A 188 -13.76 22.00 -14.83
C ALA A 188 -13.25 22.29 -16.24
N VAL A 189 -12.57 21.30 -16.82
CA VAL A 189 -12.13 21.31 -18.22
C VAL A 189 -12.69 20.06 -18.91
N THR A 190 -13.17 20.25 -20.12
CA THR A 190 -13.73 19.21 -20.98
C THR A 190 -12.92 19.09 -22.25
#